data_1d0900107fe6b9d455d8f2929dde7fd8
#
_entry.id   1d0900107fe6b9d455d8f2929dde7fd8
#
_cell.length_a   1.000
_cell.length_b   1.000
_cell.length_c   1.000
_cell.angle_alpha   90.00
_cell.angle_beta   90.00
_cell.angle_gamma   90.00
#
_symmetry.space_group_name_H-M   'P 1'
#
loop_
_entity.id
_entity.type
_entity.pdbx_description
1 polymer ?
#
loop_
_entity_poly.entity_id
_entity_poly.type
_entity_poly.pdbx_seq_one_letter_code
_entity_poly.pdbx_strand_id
1 'polypeptide(L)'
;VEKVFATTSKRILKFKTGDVVSATLLHKEGLSSQITAILKTPHYQRVTIFGDKGWVELIDSSHPDTPGPSELILRMNNGKIKKTNLNWTDTVSANINNFINAVQRKKEYIFTDEEKFQNVAVLDAINKSSLKRKVINIK
;
A
#
# COMPACT_ATOMS: atom_id res chain seq x y z
N VAL A 1 6.06 -1.72 -10.81
CA VAL A 1 5.08 -2.75 -11.20
C VAL A 1 5.05 -2.84 -12.72
N GLU A 2 5.07 -4.06 -13.26
CA GLU A 2 4.99 -4.29 -14.71
C GLU A 2 3.60 -4.75 -15.17
N LYS A 3 2.95 -5.58 -14.34
CA LYS A 3 1.65 -6.16 -14.69
C LYS A 3 0.74 -6.19 -13.48
N VAL A 4 -0.55 -6.07 -13.74
CA VAL A 4 -1.60 -6.11 -12.72
C VAL A 4 -2.70 -7.06 -13.15
N PHE A 5 -3.12 -7.93 -12.23
CA PHE A 5 -4.39 -8.64 -12.33
C PHE A 5 -5.24 -8.31 -11.10
N ALA A 6 -6.46 -7.86 -11.32
CA ALA A 6 -7.33 -7.43 -10.23
C ALA A 6 -8.79 -7.80 -10.47
N THR A 7 -9.49 -7.98 -9.36
CA THR A 7 -10.94 -8.11 -9.31
C THR A 7 -11.51 -7.08 -8.35
N THR A 8 -12.64 -6.52 -8.68
CA THR A 8 -13.44 -5.68 -7.79
C THR A 8 -14.83 -6.26 -7.66
N SER A 9 -15.45 -6.11 -6.51
CA SER A 9 -16.83 -6.50 -6.30
C SER A 9 -17.59 -5.43 -5.55
N LYS A 10 -18.92 -5.46 -5.72
CA LYS A 10 -19.86 -4.58 -5.01
C LYS A 10 -20.61 -5.42 -4.01
N ARG A 11 -20.33 -5.22 -2.74
CA ARG A 11 -21.08 -5.81 -1.62
C ARG A 11 -22.17 -4.88 -1.12
N ILE A 12 -21.95 -3.57 -1.28
CA ILE A 12 -22.89 -2.53 -0.89
C ILE A 12 -23.28 -1.78 -2.16
N LEU A 13 -24.50 -1.97 -2.63
CA LEU A 13 -24.97 -1.47 -3.94
C LEU A 13 -24.93 0.06 -4.12
N LYS A 14 -24.78 0.82 -3.05
CA LYS A 14 -24.66 2.29 -3.12
C LYS A 14 -23.38 2.75 -3.84
N PHE A 15 -22.30 1.97 -3.77
CA PHE A 15 -21.02 2.37 -4.33
C PHE A 15 -20.85 1.88 -5.77
N LYS A 16 -20.77 2.83 -6.69
CA LYS A 16 -20.60 2.53 -8.14
C LYS A 16 -19.25 1.89 -8.45
N THR A 17 -18.20 2.29 -7.72
CA THR A 17 -16.81 1.85 -7.92
C THR A 17 -16.49 0.47 -7.37
N GLY A 18 -17.39 -0.10 -6.54
CA GLY A 18 -17.11 -1.28 -5.75
C GLY A 18 -16.59 -0.91 -4.36
N ASP A 19 -16.60 -1.89 -3.46
CA ASP A 19 -16.21 -1.75 -2.06
C ASP A 19 -15.24 -2.86 -1.60
N VAL A 20 -14.88 -3.75 -2.51
CA VAL A 20 -13.86 -4.79 -2.32
C VAL A 20 -12.96 -4.82 -3.53
N VAL A 21 -11.65 -4.81 -3.31
CA VAL A 21 -10.64 -5.02 -4.34
C VAL A 21 -9.66 -6.11 -3.89
N SER A 22 -9.29 -6.99 -4.81
CA SER A 22 -8.16 -7.91 -4.68
C SER A 22 -7.30 -7.78 -5.92
N ALA A 23 -6.01 -7.55 -5.74
CA ALA A 23 -5.06 -7.34 -6.83
C ALA A 23 -3.76 -8.09 -6.61
N THR A 24 -3.23 -8.67 -7.68
CA THR A 24 -1.86 -9.20 -7.76
C THR A 24 -1.06 -8.26 -8.65
N LEU A 25 0.04 -7.75 -8.11
CA LEU A 25 0.99 -6.90 -8.80
C LEU A 25 2.24 -7.72 -9.10
N LEU A 26 2.65 -7.77 -10.36
CA LEU A 26 3.90 -8.40 -10.77
C LEU A 26 4.93 -7.29 -10.99
N HIS A 27 6.04 -7.42 -10.30
CA HIS A 27 7.17 -6.50 -10.38
C HIS A 27 8.26 -7.06 -11.29
N LYS A 28 9.27 -6.26 -11.58
CA LYS A 28 10.51 -6.71 -12.21
C LYS A 28 11.14 -7.83 -11.40
N GLU A 29 11.97 -8.63 -12.05
CA GLU A 29 12.76 -9.70 -11.41
C GLU A 29 11.93 -10.80 -10.74
N GLY A 30 10.65 -10.97 -11.14
CA GLY A 30 9.79 -12.04 -10.65
C GLY A 30 9.18 -11.81 -9.27
N LEU A 31 9.33 -10.64 -8.69
CA LEU A 31 8.68 -10.30 -7.43
C LEU A 31 7.18 -10.08 -7.63
N SER A 32 6.40 -10.36 -6.60
CA SER A 32 4.96 -10.12 -6.61
C SER A 32 4.46 -9.53 -5.31
N SER A 33 3.40 -8.74 -5.41
CA SER A 33 2.65 -8.24 -4.26
C SER A 33 1.18 -8.58 -4.39
N GLN A 34 0.51 -8.77 -3.26
CA GLN A 34 -0.93 -8.95 -3.19
C GLN A 34 -1.56 -7.86 -2.35
N ILE A 35 -2.63 -7.28 -2.84
CA ILE A 35 -3.39 -6.24 -2.16
C ILE A 35 -4.83 -6.71 -2.02
N THR A 36 -5.37 -6.58 -0.82
CA THR A 36 -6.81 -6.71 -0.57
C THR A 36 -7.26 -5.50 0.22
N ALA A 37 -8.30 -4.82 -0.24
CA ALA A 37 -8.92 -3.72 0.49
C ALA A 37 -10.44 -3.88 0.49
N ILE A 38 -11.05 -3.64 1.65
CA ILE A 38 -12.48 -3.77 1.90
C ILE A 38 -12.95 -2.49 2.57
N LEU A 39 -13.85 -1.76 1.93
CA LEU A 39 -14.28 -0.44 2.39
C LEU A 39 -15.11 -0.50 3.67
N LYS A 40 -16.02 -1.49 3.78
CA LYS A 40 -16.92 -1.60 4.94
C LYS A 40 -16.58 -2.81 5.78
N THR A 41 -15.60 -2.63 6.64
CA THR A 41 -15.18 -3.57 7.67
C THR A 41 -14.65 -2.76 8.87
N PRO A 42 -14.56 -3.31 10.08
CA PRO A 42 -13.76 -2.71 11.14
C PRO A 42 -12.34 -2.40 10.64
N HIS A 43 -11.74 -1.34 11.16
CA HIS A 43 -10.40 -0.94 10.75
C HIS A 43 -9.40 -2.10 10.93
N TYR A 44 -8.69 -2.42 9.86
CA TYR A 44 -7.67 -3.45 9.84
C TYR A 44 -6.64 -3.09 8.78
N GLN A 45 -5.41 -2.91 9.20
CA GLN A 45 -4.29 -2.63 8.30
C GLN A 45 -3.11 -3.52 8.65
N ARG A 46 -2.58 -4.19 7.65
CA ARG A 46 -1.40 -5.04 7.76
C ARG A 46 -0.58 -5.01 6.49
N VAL A 47 0.74 -4.95 6.65
CA VAL A 47 1.70 -5.12 5.56
C VAL A 47 2.69 -6.20 5.97
N THR A 48 2.86 -7.23 5.15
CA THR A 48 3.84 -8.30 5.37
C THR A 48 4.78 -8.38 4.18
N ILE A 49 6.09 -8.40 4.44
CA ILE A 49 7.12 -8.55 3.42
C ILE A 49 7.92 -9.82 3.73
N PHE A 50 8.01 -10.72 2.77
CA PHE A 50 8.78 -11.96 2.86
C PHE A 50 10.09 -11.78 2.09
N GLY A 51 11.19 -12.14 2.72
CA GLY A 51 12.54 -12.14 2.13
C GLY A 51 13.25 -13.47 2.38
N ASP A 52 14.42 -13.62 1.81
CA ASP A 52 15.27 -14.81 1.91
C ASP A 52 15.79 -15.08 3.34
N LYS A 53 15.89 -14.05 4.17
CA LYS A 53 16.40 -14.15 5.56
C LYS A 53 15.30 -14.17 6.62
N GLY A 54 14.05 -14.01 6.23
CA GLY A 54 12.91 -13.94 7.14
C GLY A 54 11.77 -13.10 6.59
N TRP A 55 10.87 -12.69 7.46
CA TRP A 55 9.77 -11.80 7.11
C TRP A 55 9.60 -10.69 8.14
N VAL A 56 9.03 -9.59 7.69
CA VAL A 56 8.61 -8.48 8.53
C VAL A 56 7.13 -8.21 8.33
N GLU A 57 6.42 -7.95 9.41
CA GLU A 57 5.01 -7.61 9.42
C GLU A 57 4.78 -6.34 10.24
N LEU A 58 4.06 -5.42 9.65
CA LEU A 58 3.50 -4.26 10.33
C LEU A 58 2.01 -4.48 10.53
N ILE A 59 1.55 -4.42 11.76
CA ILE A 59 0.13 -4.38 12.13
C ILE A 59 -0.15 -2.98 12.65
N ASP A 60 -1.07 -2.27 12.02
CA ASP A 60 -1.35 -0.89 12.33
C ASP A 60 -2.84 -0.70 12.63
N SER A 61 -3.13 -0.17 13.82
CA SER A 61 -4.47 0.19 14.27
C SER A 61 -4.68 1.71 14.27
N SER A 62 -3.71 2.47 13.79
CA SER A 62 -3.82 3.92 13.63
C SER A 62 -4.49 4.30 12.31
N HIS A 63 -4.94 5.53 12.23
CA HIS A 63 -5.36 6.18 10.99
C HIS A 63 -4.51 7.44 10.79
N PRO A 64 -4.31 7.97 9.57
CA PRO A 64 -3.54 9.19 9.36
C PRO A 64 -3.96 10.38 10.23
N ASP A 65 -5.23 10.46 10.62
CA ASP A 65 -5.80 11.53 11.46
C ASP A 65 -6.09 11.09 12.91
N THR A 66 -5.87 9.83 13.25
CA THR A 66 -6.23 9.27 14.57
C THR A 66 -5.11 8.40 15.10
N PRO A 67 -4.49 8.79 16.23
CA PRO A 67 -3.47 7.95 16.87
C PRO A 67 -3.98 6.56 17.22
N GLY A 68 -3.14 5.55 17.06
CA GLY A 68 -3.42 4.18 17.43
C GLY A 68 -2.13 3.38 17.58
N PRO A 69 -2.18 2.20 18.20
CA PRO A 69 -1.01 1.35 18.35
C PRO A 69 -0.59 0.72 17.03
N SER A 70 0.73 0.63 16.81
CA SER A 70 1.33 -0.09 15.69
C SER A 70 2.44 -1.01 16.20
N GLU A 71 2.47 -2.23 15.71
CA GLU A 71 3.48 -3.24 16.06
C GLU A 71 4.23 -3.69 14.81
N LEU A 72 5.56 -3.62 14.86
CA LEU A 72 6.45 -4.20 13.86
C LEU A 72 7.00 -5.52 14.39
N ILE A 73 6.78 -6.59 13.65
CA ILE A 73 7.25 -7.95 13.97
C ILE A 73 8.26 -8.37 12.91
N LEU A 74 9.48 -8.64 13.34
CA LEU A 74 10.52 -9.24 12.50
C LEU A 74 10.76 -10.69 12.93
N ARG A 75 10.73 -11.63 11.99
CA ARG A 75 11.09 -13.02 12.23
C ARG A 75 12.18 -13.47 11.26
N MET A 76 13.29 -13.93 11.82
CA MET A 76 14.42 -14.43 11.06
C MET A 76 14.34 -15.95 10.87
N ASN A 77 14.97 -16.49 9.82
CA ASN A 77 15.03 -17.92 9.56
C ASN A 77 15.67 -18.73 10.67
N ASN A 78 16.55 -18.13 11.48
CA ASN A 78 17.15 -18.75 12.67
C ASN A 78 16.21 -18.81 13.90
N GLY A 79 14.93 -18.51 13.72
CA GLY A 79 13.90 -18.54 14.77
C GLY A 79 13.83 -17.28 15.63
N LYS A 80 14.76 -16.33 15.52
CA LYS A 80 14.72 -15.08 16.28
C LYS A 80 13.50 -14.25 15.89
N ILE A 81 12.79 -13.76 16.92
CA ILE A 81 11.64 -12.86 16.77
C ILE A 81 11.95 -11.56 17.50
N LYS A 82 11.71 -10.45 16.85
CA LYS A 82 11.77 -9.11 17.45
C LYS A 82 10.44 -8.42 17.24
N LYS A 83 9.85 -7.92 18.32
CA LYS A 83 8.64 -7.08 18.30
C LYS A 83 9.02 -5.68 18.74
N THR A 84 8.48 -4.69 18.07
CA THR A 84 8.74 -3.28 18.34
C THR A 84 7.43 -2.51 18.22
N ASN A 85 7.01 -1.86 19.30
CA ASN A 85 5.90 -0.91 19.24
C ASN A 85 6.39 0.37 18.59
N LEU A 86 5.62 0.89 17.63
CA LEU A 86 5.92 2.13 16.94
C LEU A 86 5.00 3.24 17.47
N ASN A 87 5.56 4.42 17.58
CA ASN A 87 4.79 5.62 17.91
C ASN A 87 4.04 6.10 16.66
N TRP A 88 2.82 6.56 16.88
CA TRP A 88 2.05 7.21 15.83
C TRP A 88 2.74 8.49 15.33
N THR A 89 2.64 8.73 14.06
CA THR A 89 3.14 9.94 13.40
C THR A 89 2.03 10.50 12.51
N ASP A 90 1.77 11.81 12.60
CA ASP A 90 0.89 12.50 11.68
C ASP A 90 1.53 12.55 10.28
N THR A 91 1.27 11.52 9.50
CA THR A 91 1.84 11.35 8.16
C THR A 91 1.26 12.35 7.16
N VAL A 92 0.05 12.83 7.37
CA VAL A 92 -0.59 13.85 6.52
C VAL A 92 0.12 15.19 6.70
N SER A 93 0.26 15.65 7.94
CA SER A 93 1.02 16.89 8.23
C SER A 93 2.47 16.79 7.78
N ALA A 94 3.12 15.64 7.98
CA ALA A 94 4.48 15.42 7.53
C ALA A 94 4.60 15.53 6.00
N ASN A 95 3.67 14.95 5.24
CA ASN A 95 3.66 15.03 3.79
C ASN A 95 3.40 16.46 3.29
N ILE A 96 2.43 17.17 3.88
CA ILE A 96 2.13 18.58 3.53
C ILE A 96 3.35 19.45 3.79
N ASN A 97 4.01 19.30 4.94
CA ASN A 97 5.20 20.05 5.28
C ASN A 97 6.37 19.76 4.31
N ASN A 98 6.56 18.50 3.90
CA ASN A 98 7.55 18.16 2.87
C ASN A 98 7.22 18.84 1.53
N PHE A 99 5.97 18.87 1.13
CA PHE A 99 5.53 19.54 -0.09
C PHE A 99 5.78 21.06 -0.02
N ILE A 100 5.40 21.71 1.09
CA ILE A 100 5.64 23.14 1.32
C ILE A 100 7.15 23.47 1.24
N ASN A 101 7.99 22.66 1.88
CA ASN A 101 9.44 22.83 1.84
C ASN A 101 10.00 22.72 0.41
N ALA A 102 9.47 21.82 -0.39
CA ALA A 102 9.84 21.66 -1.79
C ALA A 102 9.41 22.87 -2.64
N VAL A 103 8.18 23.35 -2.48
CA VAL A 103 7.70 24.57 -3.16
C VAL A 103 8.56 25.79 -2.79
N GLN A 104 8.98 25.90 -1.54
CA GLN A 104 9.87 26.96 -1.06
C GLN A 104 11.35 26.73 -1.42
N ARG A 105 11.68 25.67 -2.16
CA ARG A 105 13.05 25.28 -2.54
C ARG A 105 14.00 25.06 -1.35
N LYS A 106 13.47 24.72 -0.18
CA LYS A 106 14.26 24.42 1.02
C LYS A 106 14.79 22.99 1.03
N LYS A 107 14.03 22.07 0.45
CA LYS A 107 14.38 20.63 0.30
C LYS A 107 13.73 20.09 -0.95
N GLU A 108 14.27 18.99 -1.49
CA GLU A 108 13.57 18.20 -2.50
C GLU A 108 12.36 17.51 -1.89
N TYR A 109 11.32 17.33 -2.72
CA TYR A 109 10.16 16.56 -2.29
C TYR A 109 10.53 15.08 -2.17
N ILE A 110 9.99 14.40 -1.16
CA ILE A 110 10.36 13.00 -0.83
C ILE A 110 9.95 11.98 -1.90
N PHE A 111 9.00 12.34 -2.76
CA PHE A 111 8.55 11.49 -3.87
C PHE A 111 8.94 12.12 -5.20
N THR A 112 9.55 11.31 -6.06
CA THR A 112 9.84 11.70 -7.44
C THR A 112 8.57 11.77 -8.27
N ASP A 113 8.61 12.47 -9.40
CA ASP A 113 7.48 12.51 -10.33
C ASP A 113 7.18 11.13 -10.90
N GLU A 114 8.21 10.33 -11.16
CA GLU A 114 8.05 8.96 -11.63
C GLU A 114 7.30 8.08 -10.61
N GLU A 115 7.65 8.12 -9.33
CA GLU A 115 6.94 7.36 -8.28
C GLU A 115 5.47 7.75 -8.17
N LYS A 116 5.18 9.05 -8.24
CA LYS A 116 3.79 9.56 -8.23
C LYS A 116 3.01 9.07 -9.44
N PHE A 117 3.63 9.14 -10.62
CA PHE A 117 3.02 8.70 -11.86
C PHE A 117 2.77 7.19 -11.86
N GLN A 118 3.75 6.40 -11.45
CA GLN A 118 3.65 4.95 -11.34
C GLN A 118 2.55 4.51 -10.36
N ASN A 119 2.40 5.22 -9.24
CA ASN A 119 1.31 4.93 -8.29
C ASN A 119 -0.06 5.09 -8.94
N VAL A 120 -0.29 6.18 -9.67
CA VAL A 120 -1.55 6.41 -10.40
C VAL A 120 -1.75 5.39 -11.52
N ALA A 121 -0.68 5.02 -12.25
CA ALA A 121 -0.72 4.02 -13.31
C ALA A 121 -1.13 2.62 -12.77
N VAL A 122 -0.66 2.25 -11.59
CA VAL A 122 -1.06 1.00 -10.92
C VAL A 122 -2.55 1.02 -10.57
N LEU A 123 -3.07 2.11 -10.01
CA LEU A 123 -4.49 2.25 -9.68
C LEU A 123 -5.38 2.16 -10.93
N ASP A 124 -4.97 2.82 -12.02
CA ASP A 124 -5.66 2.73 -13.30
C ASP A 124 -5.64 1.31 -13.88
N ALA A 125 -4.48 0.62 -13.78
CA ALA A 125 -4.34 -0.75 -14.23
C ALA A 125 -5.21 -1.73 -13.41
N ILE A 126 -5.35 -1.54 -12.08
CA ILE A 126 -6.27 -2.29 -11.23
C ILE A 126 -7.70 -2.15 -11.76
N ASN A 127 -8.15 -0.92 -12.00
CA ASN A 127 -9.49 -0.66 -12.52
C ASN A 127 -9.70 -1.30 -13.92
N LYS A 128 -8.76 -1.10 -14.84
CA LYS A 128 -8.80 -1.70 -16.17
C LYS A 128 -8.79 -3.22 -16.13
N SER A 129 -7.99 -3.82 -15.24
CA SER A 129 -7.91 -5.28 -15.09
C SER A 129 -9.23 -5.86 -14.61
N SER A 130 -9.83 -5.26 -13.60
CA SER A 130 -11.15 -5.69 -13.09
C SER A 130 -12.24 -5.61 -14.14
N LEU A 131 -12.32 -4.51 -14.90
CA LEU A 131 -13.32 -4.32 -15.95
C LEU A 131 -13.13 -5.30 -17.10
N LYS A 132 -11.88 -5.52 -17.53
CA LYS A 132 -11.55 -6.37 -18.69
C LYS A 132 -11.37 -7.85 -18.32
N ARG A 133 -11.32 -8.18 -17.05
CA ARG A 133 -11.05 -9.53 -16.51
C ARG A 133 -9.78 -10.15 -17.09
N LYS A 134 -8.72 -9.36 -17.24
CA LYS A 134 -7.43 -9.80 -17.78
C LYS A 134 -6.27 -9.05 -17.15
N VAL A 135 -5.07 -9.59 -17.32
CA VAL A 135 -3.82 -8.93 -16.95
C VAL A 135 -3.63 -7.65 -17.78
N ILE A 136 -3.24 -6.57 -17.12
CA ILE A 136 -2.89 -5.29 -17.74
C ILE A 136 -1.39 -5.05 -17.55
N ASN A 137 -0.69 -4.74 -18.64
CA ASN A 137 0.68 -4.27 -18.58
C ASN A 137 0.69 -2.76 -18.28
N ILE A 138 1.59 -2.36 -17.40
CA ILE A 138 1.90 -0.95 -17.12
C ILE A 138 3.05 -0.55 -18.06
N LYS A 139 2.88 0.58 -18.72
CA LYS A 139 3.89 1.13 -19.62
C LYS A 139 4.72 2.18 -18.89
#